data_6cf18846c2216a2de77f0e1bd33f6889
#
_entry.id   6cf18846c2216a2de77f0e1bd33f6889
#
_cell.length_a   1.000
_cell.length_b   1.000
_cell.length_c   1.000
_cell.angle_alpha   90.00
_cell.angle_beta   90.00
_cell.angle_gamma   90.00
#
_symmetry.space_group_name_H-M   'P 1'
#
loop_
_entity.id
_entity.type
_entity.pdbx_description
1 polymer ?
#
loop_
_entity_poly.entity_id
_entity_poly.type
_entity_poly.pdbx_seq_one_letter_code
_entity_poly.pdbx_strand_id
1 'polypeptide(L)'
;IANHCYRHDCASVLTTFHASRHTRIPMFAPNFRTKDQFYLRIVGGIPIPDASKGLSAMKAFHKAFDDYNALGYWFHIFPEAKRWDWYKPLRPFQKGAFTMAYKYNKPILPFAVSYRERTGIYRFLGSKDEPLTQVIIGAPIYPDTTQPRAAETERLLNLTHEPICRLAGIEHNT
;
A
#
# COMPACT_ATOMS: atom_id res chain seq x y z
N ILE A 1 1.43 -1.48 4.57
CA ILE A 1 1.09 -0.14 4.06
C ILE A 1 2.35 0.51 3.53
N ALA A 2 2.30 1.13 2.35
CA ALA A 2 3.43 1.82 1.73
C ALA A 2 3.01 3.17 1.12
N ASN A 3 4.00 4.06 0.90
CA ASN A 3 3.83 5.22 0.04
C ASN A 3 3.76 4.81 -1.43
N HIS A 4 3.16 5.65 -2.28
CA HIS A 4 2.87 5.34 -3.68
C HIS A 4 3.46 6.38 -4.63
N CYS A 5 4.68 6.17 -5.04
CA CYS A 5 5.46 7.13 -5.82
C CYS A 5 5.99 6.60 -7.17
N TYR A 6 5.68 5.35 -7.54
CA TYR A 6 6.12 4.76 -8.80
C TYR A 6 5.15 3.69 -9.30
N ARG A 7 5.03 3.55 -10.65
CA ARG A 7 4.10 2.59 -11.27
C ARG A 7 4.35 1.12 -10.93
N HIS A 8 5.56 0.77 -10.54
CA HIS A 8 5.95 -0.59 -10.19
C HIS A 8 6.06 -0.84 -8.67
N ASP A 9 5.59 0.08 -7.83
CA ASP A 9 5.63 -0.10 -6.36
C ASP A 9 4.94 -1.39 -5.92
N CYS A 10 3.82 -1.75 -6.56
CA CYS A 10 3.15 -3.02 -6.30
C CYS A 10 4.06 -4.22 -6.54
N ALA A 11 4.85 -4.21 -7.63
CA ALA A 11 5.79 -5.28 -7.94
C ALA A 11 6.95 -5.30 -6.95
N SER A 12 7.49 -4.14 -6.58
CA SER A 12 8.59 -4.02 -5.61
C SER A 12 8.22 -4.61 -4.25
N VAL A 13 7.00 -4.34 -3.79
CA VAL A 13 6.49 -4.90 -2.54
C VAL A 13 6.25 -6.40 -2.66
N LEU A 14 5.66 -6.88 -3.76
CA LEU A 14 5.42 -8.30 -3.98
C LEU A 14 6.72 -9.09 -4.03
N THR A 15 7.77 -8.57 -4.68
CA THR A 15 9.08 -9.24 -4.71
C THR A 15 9.72 -9.32 -3.33
N THR A 16 9.52 -8.34 -2.47
CA THR A 16 10.02 -8.33 -1.10
C THR A 16 9.33 -9.39 -0.22
N PHE A 17 8.03 -9.68 -0.48
CA PHE A 17 7.23 -10.64 0.30
C PHE A 17 6.97 -11.96 -0.42
N HIS A 18 7.56 -12.17 -1.55
CA HIS A 18 7.16 -13.16 -2.53
C HIS A 18 7.08 -14.61 -2.03
N ALA A 19 7.86 -14.99 -1.07
CA ALA A 19 8.07 -16.43 -0.87
C ALA A 19 7.04 -17.12 0.03
N SER A 20 6.23 -16.42 0.83
CA SER A 20 5.49 -17.13 1.88
C SER A 20 4.06 -16.67 2.15
N ARG A 21 3.56 -15.61 1.53
CA ARG A 21 2.24 -15.10 1.90
C ARG A 21 1.42 -14.61 0.73
N HIS A 22 0.17 -15.06 0.67
CA HIS A 22 -0.80 -14.54 -0.26
C HIS A 22 -1.11 -13.07 0.08
N THR A 23 -0.91 -12.17 -0.89
CA THR A 23 -1.16 -10.73 -0.74
C THR A 23 -2.28 -10.28 -1.67
N ARG A 24 -3.12 -9.36 -1.22
CA ARG A 24 -4.14 -8.69 -2.00
C ARG A 24 -3.93 -7.19 -1.96
N ILE A 25 -4.15 -6.54 -3.11
CA ILE A 25 -3.90 -5.12 -3.30
C ILE A 25 -5.16 -4.44 -3.79
N PRO A 26 -5.82 -3.58 -2.99
CA PRO A 26 -6.94 -2.79 -3.47
C PRO A 26 -6.46 -1.77 -4.51
N MET A 27 -7.08 -1.77 -5.67
CA MET A 27 -6.71 -0.94 -6.81
C MET A 27 -7.93 -0.30 -7.45
N PHE A 28 -7.75 0.87 -8.03
CA PHE A 28 -8.81 1.61 -8.71
C PHE A 28 -9.45 0.78 -9.83
N ALA A 29 -10.76 0.56 -9.76
CA ALA A 29 -11.48 -0.36 -10.66
C ALA A 29 -11.31 -0.07 -12.16
N PRO A 30 -11.24 1.18 -12.64
CA PRO A 30 -10.97 1.47 -14.05
C PRO A 30 -9.68 0.88 -14.58
N ASN A 31 -8.65 0.68 -13.75
CA ASN A 31 -7.39 0.08 -14.17
C ASN A 31 -7.58 -1.35 -14.70
N PHE A 32 -8.59 -2.08 -14.20
CA PHE A 32 -8.93 -3.44 -14.64
C PHE A 32 -9.65 -3.50 -16.01
N ARG A 33 -9.86 -2.34 -16.65
CA ARG A 33 -10.42 -2.23 -18.01
C ARG A 33 -9.36 -1.84 -19.04
N THR A 34 -8.09 -1.73 -18.61
CA THR A 34 -6.95 -1.42 -19.48
C THR A 34 -6.26 -2.69 -19.97
N LYS A 35 -5.27 -2.52 -20.84
CA LYS A 35 -4.41 -3.63 -21.28
C LYS A 35 -3.68 -4.35 -20.13
N ASP A 36 -3.53 -3.66 -19.00
CA ASP A 36 -2.83 -4.18 -17.82
C ASP A 36 -3.72 -5.07 -16.93
N GLN A 37 -5.00 -5.27 -17.28
CA GLN A 37 -5.97 -6.01 -16.45
C GLN A 37 -5.50 -7.41 -16.03
N PHE A 38 -4.83 -8.14 -16.92
CA PHE A 38 -4.31 -9.46 -16.64
C PHE A 38 -3.20 -9.42 -15.60
N TYR A 39 -2.24 -8.52 -15.78
CA TYR A 39 -1.17 -8.28 -14.81
C TYR A 39 -1.72 -7.90 -13.43
N LEU A 40 -2.69 -6.98 -13.37
CA LEU A 40 -3.28 -6.54 -12.11
C LEU A 40 -3.98 -7.69 -11.35
N ARG A 41 -4.59 -8.63 -12.07
CA ARG A 41 -5.18 -9.83 -11.45
C ARG A 41 -4.12 -10.79 -10.91
N ILE A 42 -3.03 -11.01 -11.64
CA ILE A 42 -1.92 -11.87 -11.21
C ILE A 42 -1.26 -11.33 -9.95
N VAL A 43 -1.03 -10.01 -9.86
CA VAL A 43 -0.44 -9.40 -8.67
C VAL A 43 -1.41 -9.30 -7.48
N GLY A 44 -2.60 -9.89 -7.58
CA GLY A 44 -3.56 -9.94 -6.48
C GLY A 44 -4.42 -8.69 -6.33
N GLY A 45 -4.61 -7.93 -7.40
CA GLY A 45 -5.45 -6.74 -7.40
C GLY A 45 -6.91 -7.02 -7.07
N ILE A 46 -7.49 -6.23 -6.17
CA ILE A 46 -8.93 -6.21 -5.86
C ILE A 46 -9.48 -4.86 -6.34
N PRO A 47 -10.45 -4.84 -7.27
CA PRO A 47 -10.99 -3.59 -7.76
C PRO A 47 -11.78 -2.85 -6.68
N ILE A 48 -11.36 -1.62 -6.37
CA ILE A 48 -12.14 -0.69 -5.53
C ILE A 48 -13.27 -0.13 -6.40
N PRO A 49 -14.54 -0.32 -6.04
CA PRO A 49 -15.64 0.19 -6.83
C PRO A 49 -15.64 1.72 -6.83
N ASP A 50 -16.01 2.28 -7.96
CA ASP A 50 -16.31 3.70 -8.06
C ASP A 50 -17.55 4.05 -7.20
N ALA A 51 -17.56 5.23 -6.59
CA ALA A 51 -18.69 5.70 -5.78
C ALA A 51 -20.02 5.70 -6.56
N SER A 52 -19.96 5.90 -7.88
CA SER A 52 -21.14 5.83 -8.78
C SER A 52 -21.80 4.44 -8.86
N LYS A 53 -21.08 3.38 -8.45
CA LYS A 53 -21.59 1.99 -8.50
C LYS A 53 -22.50 1.63 -7.34
N GLY A 54 -22.67 2.53 -6.40
CA GLY A 54 -23.62 2.40 -5.32
C GLY A 54 -23.17 1.46 -4.19
N LEU A 55 -24.07 1.32 -3.22
CA LEU A 55 -23.81 0.62 -1.97
C LEU A 55 -23.57 -0.89 -2.14
N SER A 56 -24.25 -1.52 -3.12
CA SER A 56 -24.09 -2.96 -3.36
C SER A 56 -22.68 -3.34 -3.80
N ALA A 57 -22.07 -2.53 -4.66
CA ALA A 57 -20.70 -2.75 -5.11
C ALA A 57 -19.69 -2.57 -3.94
N MET A 58 -19.95 -1.59 -3.07
CA MET A 58 -19.15 -1.38 -1.86
C MET A 58 -19.26 -2.55 -0.87
N LYS A 59 -20.48 -3.07 -0.67
CA LYS A 59 -20.69 -4.27 0.15
C LYS A 59 -19.94 -5.49 -0.40
N ALA A 60 -19.98 -5.71 -1.73
CA ALA A 60 -19.24 -6.80 -2.37
C ALA A 60 -17.72 -6.64 -2.21
N PHE A 61 -17.21 -5.42 -2.30
CA PHE A 61 -15.80 -5.11 -2.05
C PHE A 61 -15.40 -5.45 -0.60
N HIS A 62 -16.18 -5.01 0.39
CA HIS A 62 -15.91 -5.34 1.78
C HIS A 62 -16.03 -6.84 2.07
N LYS A 63 -17.01 -7.52 1.47
CA LYS A 63 -17.12 -8.97 1.57
C LYS A 63 -15.88 -9.68 1.04
N ALA A 64 -15.35 -9.25 -0.09
CA ALA A 64 -14.11 -9.82 -0.63
C ALA A 64 -12.93 -9.69 0.35
N PHE A 65 -12.83 -8.56 1.06
CA PHE A 65 -11.83 -8.40 2.12
C PHE A 65 -12.06 -9.35 3.29
N ASP A 66 -13.32 -9.51 3.74
CA ASP A 66 -13.67 -10.44 4.81
C ASP A 66 -13.29 -11.88 4.43
N ASP A 67 -13.60 -12.30 3.19
CA ASP A 67 -13.28 -13.63 2.67
C ASP A 67 -11.76 -13.87 2.60
N TYR A 68 -11.00 -12.92 2.05
CA TYR A 68 -9.55 -13.04 1.99
C TYR A 68 -8.89 -12.97 3.38
N ASN A 69 -9.45 -12.17 4.31
CA ASN A 69 -8.97 -12.13 5.67
C ASN A 69 -9.16 -13.48 6.38
N ALA A 70 -10.32 -14.13 6.19
CA ALA A 70 -10.60 -15.45 6.73
C ALA A 70 -9.64 -16.52 6.20
N LEU A 71 -9.16 -16.38 4.97
CA LEU A 71 -8.15 -17.24 4.33
C LEU A 71 -6.71 -16.89 4.74
N GLY A 72 -6.50 -15.94 5.63
CA GLY A 72 -5.17 -15.56 6.12
C GLY A 72 -4.36 -14.66 5.17
N TYR A 73 -4.98 -14.07 4.17
CA TYR A 73 -4.28 -13.18 3.23
C TYR A 73 -3.82 -11.88 3.91
N TRP A 74 -2.71 -11.35 3.40
CA TRP A 74 -2.22 -10.01 3.70
C TRP A 74 -2.82 -9.00 2.74
N PHE A 75 -2.95 -7.74 3.21
CA PHE A 75 -3.41 -6.63 2.38
C PHE A 75 -2.30 -5.62 2.24
N HIS A 76 -1.89 -5.35 1.00
CA HIS A 76 -0.99 -4.26 0.70
C HIS A 76 -1.80 -3.05 0.25
N ILE A 77 -1.72 -1.96 1.00
CA ILE A 77 -2.54 -0.77 0.78
C ILE A 77 -1.65 0.46 0.66
N PHE A 78 -1.92 1.26 -0.36
CA PHE A 78 -1.35 2.59 -0.53
C PHE A 78 -2.35 3.62 0.02
N PRO A 79 -2.17 4.13 1.24
CA PRO A 79 -3.18 4.95 1.90
C PRO A 79 -3.31 6.35 1.30
N GLU A 80 -2.38 6.78 0.47
CA GLU A 80 -2.44 8.02 -0.30
C GLU A 80 -3.56 8.03 -1.35
N ALA A 81 -4.11 6.85 -1.70
CA ALA A 81 -5.18 6.63 -2.67
C ALA A 81 -4.92 7.13 -4.12
N LYS A 82 -3.83 7.81 -4.36
CA LYS A 82 -3.38 8.28 -5.69
C LYS A 82 -1.88 8.07 -5.82
N ARG A 83 -1.44 7.74 -7.03
CA ARG A 83 -0.04 7.68 -7.40
C ARG A 83 0.37 8.96 -8.11
N TRP A 84 1.54 9.51 -7.77
CA TRP A 84 2.23 10.51 -8.57
C TRP A 84 3.65 10.03 -8.80
N ASP A 85 3.96 9.75 -10.04
CA ASP A 85 5.27 9.21 -10.39
C ASP A 85 6.37 10.19 -9.96
N TRP A 86 7.36 9.66 -9.27
CA TRP A 86 8.55 10.37 -8.75
C TRP A 86 8.25 11.45 -7.69
N TYR A 87 7.04 11.49 -7.16
CA TYR A 87 6.68 12.42 -6.09
C TYR A 87 7.25 11.94 -4.76
N LYS A 88 8.16 12.72 -4.16
CA LYS A 88 8.84 12.36 -2.92
C LYS A 88 8.00 12.61 -1.65
N PRO A 89 7.33 13.77 -1.48
CA PRO A 89 6.51 13.99 -0.29
C PRO A 89 5.38 12.98 -0.15
N LEU A 90 4.99 12.68 1.08
CA LEU A 90 3.80 11.86 1.35
C LEU A 90 2.53 12.72 1.26
N ARG A 91 1.51 12.17 0.66
CA ARG A 91 0.20 12.75 0.72
C ARG A 91 -0.52 12.37 2.01
N PRO A 92 -1.57 13.14 2.37
CA PRO A 92 -2.44 12.75 3.47
C PRO A 92 -2.99 11.34 3.28
N PHE A 93 -2.89 10.54 4.34
CA PHE A 93 -3.37 9.17 4.34
C PHE A 93 -4.89 9.10 4.50
N GLN A 94 -5.53 8.24 3.72
CA GLN A 94 -6.94 7.93 3.85
C GLN A 94 -7.18 6.91 4.97
N LYS A 95 -8.22 7.09 5.75
CA LYS A 95 -8.51 6.28 6.96
C LYS A 95 -8.85 4.81 6.68
N GLY A 96 -9.22 4.46 5.44
CA GLY A 96 -9.72 3.14 5.09
C GLY A 96 -8.81 1.97 5.49
N ALA A 97 -7.51 2.09 5.23
CA ALA A 97 -6.53 1.06 5.58
C ALA A 97 -6.44 0.81 7.09
N PHE A 98 -6.47 1.88 7.88
CA PHE A 98 -6.36 1.84 9.34
C PHE A 98 -7.63 1.31 10.00
N THR A 99 -8.79 1.67 9.46
CA THR A 99 -10.09 1.09 9.84
C THR A 99 -10.13 -0.42 9.59
N MET A 100 -9.51 -0.89 8.50
CA MET A 100 -9.40 -2.32 8.21
C MET A 100 -8.44 -3.02 9.18
N ALA A 101 -7.30 -2.42 9.48
CA ALA A 101 -6.36 -2.96 10.47
C ALA A 101 -7.03 -3.16 11.83
N TYR A 102 -7.79 -2.16 12.30
CA TYR A 102 -8.60 -2.24 13.51
C TYR A 102 -9.65 -3.37 13.41
N LYS A 103 -10.46 -3.38 12.32
CA LYS A 103 -11.54 -4.36 12.12
C LYS A 103 -11.04 -5.80 12.18
N TYR A 104 -9.89 -6.07 11.56
CA TYR A 104 -9.34 -7.43 11.46
C TYR A 104 -8.32 -7.75 12.55
N ASN A 105 -8.07 -6.82 13.46
CA ASN A 105 -7.03 -6.93 14.49
C ASN A 105 -5.69 -7.37 13.91
N LYS A 106 -5.30 -6.77 12.78
CA LYS A 106 -4.04 -7.10 12.10
C LYS A 106 -3.01 -6.00 12.24
N PRO A 107 -1.74 -6.35 12.50
CA PRO A 107 -0.68 -5.36 12.57
C PRO A 107 -0.48 -4.67 11.21
N ILE A 108 -0.09 -3.41 11.28
CA ILE A 108 0.36 -2.63 10.13
C ILE A 108 1.87 -2.76 10.05
N LEU A 109 2.37 -3.21 8.92
CA LEU A 109 3.79 -3.18 8.63
C LEU A 109 4.05 -2.00 7.67
N PRO A 110 4.73 -0.93 8.14
CA PRO A 110 5.05 0.21 7.30
C PRO A 110 6.14 -0.12 6.29
N PHE A 111 5.96 0.30 5.05
CA PHE A 111 6.96 0.22 4.00
C PHE A 111 7.22 1.60 3.44
N ALA A 112 8.47 1.95 3.32
CA ALA A 112 8.88 3.12 2.58
C ALA A 112 9.48 2.70 1.24
N VAL A 113 8.91 3.19 0.16
CA VAL A 113 9.51 3.14 -1.16
C VAL A 113 10.35 4.41 -1.30
N SER A 114 11.63 4.25 -1.50
CA SER A 114 12.61 5.32 -1.63
C SER A 114 13.48 5.09 -2.87
N TYR A 115 14.30 6.07 -3.21
CA TYR A 115 15.17 6.03 -4.36
C TYR A 115 16.61 6.20 -3.94
N ARG A 116 17.51 5.46 -4.58
CA ARG A 116 18.95 5.60 -4.41
C ARG A 116 19.65 5.74 -5.77
N GLU A 117 20.79 6.35 -5.75
CA GLU A 117 21.65 6.44 -6.93
C GLU A 117 22.15 5.05 -7.37
N ARG A 118 22.41 4.94 -8.66
CA ARG A 118 23.00 3.75 -9.25
C ARG A 118 24.50 3.75 -8.99
N THR A 119 24.97 2.83 -8.17
CA THR A 119 26.39 2.64 -7.84
C THR A 119 26.85 1.22 -8.21
N GLY A 120 28.13 1.01 -8.38
CA GLY A 120 28.70 -0.29 -8.69
C GLY A 120 28.13 -0.90 -9.99
N ILE A 121 27.83 -2.19 -9.98
CA ILE A 121 27.29 -2.93 -11.12
C ILE A 121 25.94 -2.37 -11.59
N TYR A 122 25.16 -1.77 -10.72
CA TYR A 122 23.85 -1.19 -11.05
C TYR A 122 23.94 0.02 -12.00
N ARG A 123 25.12 0.61 -12.21
CA ARG A 123 25.33 1.64 -13.23
C ARG A 123 25.12 1.12 -14.64
N PHE A 124 25.26 -0.18 -14.84
CA PHE A 124 25.19 -0.83 -16.15
C PHE A 124 23.88 -1.59 -16.38
N LEU A 125 23.02 -1.69 -15.36
CA LEU A 125 21.78 -2.46 -15.41
C LEU A 125 20.56 -1.55 -15.43
N GLY A 126 19.64 -1.79 -16.35
CA GLY A 126 18.36 -1.08 -16.48
C GLY A 126 18.48 0.32 -17.10
N SER A 127 17.38 1.09 -17.04
CA SER A 127 17.35 2.46 -17.57
C SER A 127 18.26 3.39 -16.76
N LYS A 128 19.10 4.14 -17.44
CA LYS A 128 20.01 5.12 -16.79
C LYS A 128 19.27 6.33 -16.24
N ASP A 129 18.09 6.61 -16.79
CA ASP A 129 17.26 7.78 -16.46
C ASP A 129 16.37 7.55 -15.24
N GLU A 130 16.33 6.33 -14.73
CA GLU A 130 15.50 5.97 -13.58
C GLU A 130 16.39 5.62 -12.37
N PRO A 131 16.11 6.17 -11.17
CA PRO A 131 16.83 5.79 -9.96
C PRO A 131 16.53 4.34 -9.59
N LEU A 132 17.36 3.74 -8.75
CA LEU A 132 17.06 2.44 -8.18
C LEU A 132 15.99 2.60 -7.08
N THR A 133 14.94 1.81 -7.19
CA THR A 133 13.95 1.72 -6.12
C THR A 133 14.51 0.92 -4.95
N GLN A 134 14.32 1.44 -3.75
CA GLN A 134 14.65 0.78 -2.50
C GLN A 134 13.39 0.66 -1.66
N VAL A 135 13.16 -0.52 -1.08
CA VAL A 135 12.07 -0.76 -0.14
C VAL A 135 12.67 -0.92 1.25
N ILE A 136 12.21 -0.09 2.19
CA ILE A 136 12.65 -0.11 3.58
C ILE A 136 11.45 -0.49 4.44
N ILE A 137 11.64 -1.46 5.34
CA ILE A 137 10.58 -2.03 6.18
C ILE A 137 10.71 -1.44 7.58
N GLY A 138 9.62 -0.90 8.10
CA GLY A 138 9.53 -0.39 9.48
C GLY A 138 9.10 -1.45 10.47
N ALA A 139 9.08 -1.10 11.75
CA ALA A 139 8.56 -1.94 12.81
C ALA A 139 7.03 -2.11 12.69
N PRO A 140 6.48 -3.28 13.06
CA PRO A 140 5.04 -3.50 13.03
C PRO A 140 4.33 -2.65 14.10
N ILE A 141 3.17 -2.10 13.72
CA ILE A 141 2.29 -1.31 14.58
C ILE A 141 1.03 -2.13 14.83
N TYR A 142 0.75 -2.43 16.08
CA TYR A 142 -0.39 -3.26 16.47
C TYR A 142 -1.61 -2.40 16.81
N PRO A 143 -2.81 -2.76 16.33
CA PRO A 143 -4.04 -2.09 16.73
C PRO A 143 -4.42 -2.44 18.18
N ASP A 144 -4.98 -1.47 18.89
CA ASP A 144 -5.61 -1.65 20.18
C ASP A 144 -7.12 -1.66 20.02
N THR A 145 -7.71 -2.85 19.97
CA THR A 145 -9.14 -3.02 19.78
C THR A 145 -9.98 -2.73 21.03
N THR A 146 -9.34 -2.43 22.16
CA THR A 146 -10.04 -1.96 23.37
C THR A 146 -10.41 -0.48 23.30
N GLN A 147 -9.75 0.28 22.44
CA GLN A 147 -10.01 1.69 22.20
C GLN A 147 -11.18 1.90 21.23
N PRO A 148 -11.89 3.04 21.33
CA PRO A 148 -12.89 3.40 20.32
C PRO A 148 -12.31 3.43 18.91
N ARG A 149 -13.01 2.80 17.96
CA ARG A 149 -12.54 2.66 16.56
C ARG A 149 -12.03 3.96 15.94
N ALA A 150 -12.73 5.07 16.16
CA ALA A 150 -12.37 6.35 15.57
C ALA A 150 -11.02 6.87 16.08
N ALA A 151 -10.81 6.81 17.38
CA ALA A 151 -9.57 7.23 18.02
C ALA A 151 -8.40 6.33 17.63
N GLU A 152 -8.62 5.02 17.61
CA GLU A 152 -7.59 4.06 17.24
C GLU A 152 -7.21 4.14 15.75
N THR A 153 -8.19 4.36 14.87
CA THR A 153 -7.92 4.61 13.45
C THR A 153 -7.00 5.82 13.24
N GLU A 154 -7.24 6.90 13.98
CA GLU A 154 -6.40 8.11 13.92
C GLU A 154 -5.00 7.85 14.49
N ARG A 155 -4.91 7.15 15.62
CA ARG A 155 -3.63 6.76 16.22
C ARG A 155 -2.79 5.91 15.25
N LEU A 156 -3.39 4.90 14.66
CA LEU A 156 -2.72 4.02 13.69
C LEU A 156 -2.24 4.80 12.45
N LEU A 157 -3.05 5.75 11.96
CA LEU A 157 -2.69 6.60 10.83
C LEU A 157 -1.43 7.41 11.16
N ASN A 158 -1.43 8.12 12.28
CA ASN A 158 -0.31 8.98 12.68
C ASN A 158 0.95 8.17 12.95
N LEU A 159 0.84 7.05 13.67
CA LEU A 159 1.96 6.14 13.92
C LEU A 159 2.50 5.45 12.67
N THR A 160 1.75 5.41 11.58
CA THR A 160 2.21 4.84 10.31
C THR A 160 2.82 5.90 9.40
N HIS A 161 2.26 7.11 9.38
CA HIS A 161 2.70 8.19 8.52
C HIS A 161 4.14 8.64 8.85
N GLU A 162 4.42 8.91 10.10
CA GLU A 162 5.73 9.37 10.55
C GLU A 162 6.88 8.40 10.22
N PRO A 163 6.80 7.09 10.56
CA PRO A 163 7.85 6.15 10.17
C PRO A 163 8.06 6.06 8.66
N ILE A 164 7.01 6.11 7.85
CA ILE A 164 7.14 6.08 6.39
C ILE A 164 7.88 7.33 5.89
N CYS A 165 7.57 8.53 6.40
CA CYS A 165 8.31 9.75 6.09
C CYS A 165 9.80 9.57 6.40
N ARG A 166 10.13 9.16 7.61
CA ARG A 166 11.51 8.97 8.06
C ARG A 166 12.25 7.93 7.22
N LEU A 167 11.63 6.77 6.97
CA LEU A 167 12.24 5.68 6.20
C LEU A 167 12.40 6.03 4.72
N ALA A 168 11.51 6.85 4.16
CA ALA A 168 11.61 7.35 2.79
C ALA A 168 12.64 8.50 2.64
N GLY A 169 13.19 9.01 3.75
CA GLY A 169 14.11 10.16 3.74
C GLY A 169 13.40 11.49 3.43
N ILE A 170 12.13 11.61 3.83
CA ILE A 170 11.35 12.84 3.65
C ILE A 170 11.49 13.68 4.92
N GLU A 171 12.35 14.69 4.87
CA GLU A 171 12.62 15.56 6.03
C GLU A 171 11.51 16.59 6.27
N HIS A 172 10.91 17.08 5.19
CA HIS A 172 9.84 18.07 5.23
C HIS A 172 8.69 17.62 4.31
N ASN A 173 7.56 17.32 4.90
CA ASN A 173 6.34 16.96 4.20
C ASN A 173 5.37 18.14 4.22
N THR A 174 5.67 19.15 3.39
CA THR A 174 4.85 20.36 3.24
C THR A 174 4.07 20.33 1.94
#